data_a7a745b01474c8048a2e95d155234ef1
#
_entry.id   a7a745b01474c8048a2e95d155234ef1
#
_cell.length_a   1.000
_cell.length_b   1.000
_cell.length_c   1.000
_cell.angle_alpha   90.00
_cell.angle_beta   90.00
_cell.angle_gamma   90.00
#
_symmetry.space_group_name_H-M   'P 1'
#
loop_
_entity.id
_entity.type
_entity.pdbx_description
1 polymer ?
#
loop_
_entity_poly.entity_id
_entity_poly.type
_entity_poly.pdbx_seq_one_letter_code
_entity_poly.pdbx_strand_id
1 'polypeptide(L)'
;MFSVHIADVTHVTLAFMKSSIFNGKPPSKWPLFTDVETVRKKFPKKDLAVLIAIGGWGDTRGFSAAAASQMGRKAFAENIKAMLDSTGADGVDLDWEYPGGNGEDYKQITNSEKSWEVGVYPKLLAEIRAAIGPDKIMSAAVPGKPVDIQVAFTKDTLVEAMEYLDYVNIMTYDLMNRRDNVTAHHTGIDNSLIAIDTYLNNGVPAEKANLGFAFYVKWFRTTEECAQKALGCKTVEMEDPKTGRDLGQSGAFSWHDKIPTELKKSFEKAVPNAMYDDDGNYYWDAEEKIFWSWDTPASMAKKFPAIVQPRKLGGVFAWGLGEDANAFIHLKTLNAVFRKYLKL
;
A
#
# COMPACT_ATOMS: atom_id res chain seq x y z
N MET A 1 2.88 27.48 8.93
CA MET A 1 3.75 27.15 7.77
C MET A 1 3.47 25.75 7.14
N PHE A 2 2.44 25.03 7.59
CA PHE A 2 2.07 23.70 7.05
C PHE A 2 1.28 23.75 5.74
N SER A 3 0.69 24.91 5.37
CA SER A 3 -0.35 24.98 4.36
C SER A 3 0.09 24.81 2.89
N VAL A 4 1.35 25.08 2.55
CA VAL A 4 1.81 25.09 1.14
C VAL A 4 2.10 23.67 0.64
N HIS A 5 2.44 22.73 1.52
CA HIS A 5 2.91 21.38 1.12
C HIS A 5 1.79 20.36 0.95
N ILE A 6 0.65 20.62 1.56
CA ILE A 6 -0.52 19.74 1.51
C ILE A 6 -1.66 20.30 0.64
N ALA A 7 -1.39 21.38 -0.10
CA ALA A 7 -2.40 22.06 -0.92
C ALA A 7 -2.93 21.21 -2.09
N ASP A 8 -2.10 20.30 -2.59
CA ASP A 8 -2.46 19.44 -3.74
C ASP A 8 -2.98 18.07 -3.33
N VAL A 9 -2.97 17.76 -2.02
CA VAL A 9 -3.56 16.52 -1.53
C VAL A 9 -5.07 16.58 -1.75
N THR A 10 -5.59 15.65 -2.52
CA THR A 10 -7.00 15.54 -2.86
C THR A 10 -7.75 14.60 -1.93
N HIS A 11 -7.08 13.58 -1.44
CA HIS A 11 -7.64 12.54 -0.59
C HIS A 11 -6.71 12.28 0.60
N VAL A 12 -7.31 12.08 1.76
CA VAL A 12 -6.61 11.59 2.97
C VAL A 12 -7.33 10.36 3.45
N THR A 13 -6.60 9.26 3.63
CA THR A 13 -7.15 8.01 4.14
C THR A 13 -6.66 7.76 5.56
N LEU A 14 -7.59 7.59 6.50
CA LEU A 14 -7.29 7.28 7.91
C LEU A 14 -7.13 5.77 8.07
N ALA A 15 -5.91 5.30 8.18
CA ALA A 15 -5.56 3.89 8.32
C ALA A 15 -5.15 3.54 9.77
N PHE A 16 -5.60 2.46 10.37
CA PHE A 16 -6.60 1.52 9.86
C PHE A 16 -7.69 1.27 10.89
N MET A 17 -8.88 0.94 10.42
CA MET A 17 -9.92 0.38 11.25
C MET A 17 -9.98 -1.14 11.01
N LYS A 18 -10.01 -1.94 12.08
CA LYS A 18 -10.02 -3.40 11.95
C LYS A 18 -11.28 -3.92 11.28
N SER A 19 -11.13 -4.80 10.30
CA SER A 19 -12.24 -5.39 9.54
C SER A 19 -13.24 -6.14 10.42
N SER A 20 -12.78 -6.78 11.50
CA SER A 20 -13.64 -7.54 12.42
C SER A 20 -14.70 -6.70 13.12
N ILE A 21 -14.50 -5.39 13.27
CA ILE A 21 -15.47 -4.48 13.92
C ILE A 21 -16.78 -4.41 13.12
N PHE A 22 -16.71 -4.63 11.82
CA PHE A 22 -17.86 -4.53 10.91
C PHE A 22 -18.70 -5.80 10.83
N ASN A 23 -18.27 -6.90 11.48
CA ASN A 23 -19.00 -8.18 11.49
C ASN A 23 -20.04 -8.31 12.60
N GLY A 24 -20.04 -7.38 13.55
CA GLY A 24 -20.91 -7.44 14.71
C GLY A 24 -21.86 -6.24 14.82
N LYS A 25 -22.35 -6.01 16.02
CA LYS A 25 -23.12 -4.80 16.31
C LYS A 25 -22.21 -3.57 16.19
N PRO A 26 -22.65 -2.51 15.49
CA PRO A 26 -21.89 -1.27 15.41
C PRO A 26 -21.47 -0.75 16.79
N PRO A 27 -20.23 -0.28 16.98
CA PRO A 27 -19.82 0.30 18.23
C PRO A 27 -20.53 1.65 18.47
N SER A 28 -20.70 2.04 19.71
CA SER A 28 -21.26 3.35 20.05
C SER A 28 -20.37 4.53 19.59
N LYS A 29 -19.08 4.27 19.44
CA LYS A 29 -18.08 5.20 18.90
C LYS A 29 -17.06 4.41 18.05
N TRP A 30 -16.84 4.85 16.82
CA TRP A 30 -15.85 4.23 15.94
C TRP A 30 -14.43 4.58 16.40
N PRO A 31 -13.50 3.61 16.43
CA PRO A 31 -12.16 3.79 16.98
C PRO A 31 -11.21 4.49 16.00
N LEU A 32 -11.46 5.74 15.70
CA LEU A 32 -10.55 6.58 14.91
C LEU A 32 -9.52 7.23 15.83
N PHE A 33 -8.27 7.30 15.39
CA PHE A 33 -7.20 8.02 16.11
C PHE A 33 -7.32 9.55 16.00
N THR A 34 -8.05 10.02 14.98
CA THR A 34 -8.43 11.42 14.79
C THR A 34 -9.79 11.48 14.10
N ASP A 35 -10.56 12.54 14.30
CA ASP A 35 -11.84 12.72 13.60
C ASP A 35 -11.66 13.37 12.23
N VAL A 36 -12.61 13.12 11.34
CA VAL A 36 -12.64 13.57 9.95
C VAL A 36 -12.60 15.10 9.86
N GLU A 37 -13.32 15.79 10.73
CA GLU A 37 -13.39 17.27 10.74
C GLU A 37 -12.05 17.88 11.14
N THR A 38 -11.34 17.27 12.10
CA THR A 38 -9.97 17.68 12.47
C THR A 38 -9.01 17.54 11.30
N VAL A 39 -9.14 16.48 10.50
CA VAL A 39 -8.33 16.32 9.28
C VAL A 39 -8.64 17.43 8.28
N ARG A 40 -9.91 17.65 7.95
CA ARG A 40 -10.33 18.70 7.01
C ARG A 40 -9.79 20.09 7.40
N LYS A 41 -9.81 20.43 8.69
CA LYS A 41 -9.28 21.71 9.18
C LYS A 41 -7.77 21.88 8.99
N LYS A 42 -7.01 20.79 8.90
CA LYS A 42 -5.56 20.83 8.70
C LYS A 42 -5.15 21.04 7.24
N PHE A 43 -6.02 20.72 6.29
CA PHE A 43 -5.74 20.80 4.87
C PHE A 43 -6.42 22.04 4.26
N PRO A 44 -5.71 22.81 3.41
CA PRO A 44 -6.25 24.03 2.83
C PRO A 44 -7.27 23.79 1.73
N LYS A 45 -7.32 22.57 1.15
CA LYS A 45 -8.22 22.21 0.07
C LYS A 45 -9.63 22.01 0.60
N LYS A 46 -10.59 22.82 0.13
CA LYS A 46 -11.99 22.83 0.61
C LYS A 46 -12.76 21.55 0.24
N ASP A 47 -12.39 20.95 -0.87
CA ASP A 47 -12.98 19.72 -1.43
C ASP A 47 -12.10 18.49 -1.14
N LEU A 48 -11.34 18.50 -0.03
CA LEU A 48 -10.59 17.36 0.43
C LEU A 48 -11.53 16.20 0.77
N ALA A 49 -11.34 15.06 0.10
CA ALA A 49 -11.99 13.83 0.48
C ALA A 49 -11.23 13.16 1.64
N VAL A 50 -11.96 12.75 2.67
CA VAL A 50 -11.42 12.00 3.80
C VAL A 50 -12.06 10.63 3.84
N LEU A 51 -11.25 9.59 3.62
CA LEU A 51 -11.66 8.19 3.63
C LEU A 51 -11.21 7.51 4.92
N ILE A 52 -11.85 6.39 5.23
CA ILE A 52 -11.42 5.50 6.31
C ILE A 52 -10.99 4.18 5.68
N ALA A 53 -9.73 3.78 5.92
CA ALA A 53 -9.22 2.49 5.48
C ALA A 53 -9.61 1.40 6.48
N ILE A 54 -10.06 0.27 5.95
CA ILE A 54 -10.42 -0.94 6.69
C ILE A 54 -9.44 -2.02 6.29
N GLY A 55 -8.82 -2.67 7.27
CA GLY A 55 -7.92 -3.79 7.04
C GLY A 55 -6.46 -3.48 7.32
N GLY A 56 -5.62 -3.65 6.30
CA GLY A 56 -4.17 -3.57 6.35
C GLY A 56 -3.51 -4.93 6.63
N TRP A 57 -2.19 -4.99 6.52
CA TRP A 57 -1.43 -6.22 6.70
C TRP A 57 -1.74 -6.95 8.01
N GLY A 58 -2.10 -8.24 7.89
CA GLY A 58 -2.47 -9.09 9.04
C GLY A 58 -3.94 -9.02 9.45
N ASP A 59 -4.78 -8.20 8.82
CA ASP A 59 -6.22 -8.12 9.12
C ASP A 59 -7.08 -8.75 8.00
N THR A 60 -6.93 -10.05 7.78
CA THR A 60 -7.69 -10.81 6.76
C THR A 60 -8.98 -11.43 7.31
N ARG A 61 -8.97 -11.87 8.58
CA ARG A 61 -10.03 -12.70 9.16
C ARG A 61 -11.41 -12.02 9.19
N GLY A 62 -11.46 -10.72 9.41
CA GLY A 62 -12.72 -9.98 9.42
C GLY A 62 -13.35 -9.93 8.03
N PHE A 63 -12.57 -9.75 7.00
CA PHE A 63 -13.03 -9.79 5.61
C PHE A 63 -13.49 -11.20 5.22
N SER A 64 -12.71 -12.24 5.54
CA SER A 64 -13.10 -13.63 5.28
C SER A 64 -14.43 -13.98 5.94
N ALA A 65 -14.62 -13.59 7.21
CA ALA A 65 -15.89 -13.81 7.93
C ALA A 65 -17.06 -13.07 7.27
N ALA A 66 -16.87 -11.80 6.87
CA ALA A 66 -17.88 -11.03 6.16
C ALA A 66 -18.24 -11.67 4.81
N ALA A 67 -17.23 -12.05 4.03
CA ALA A 67 -17.40 -12.56 2.68
C ALA A 67 -18.09 -13.92 2.62
N ALA A 68 -17.96 -14.75 3.66
CA ALA A 68 -18.39 -16.15 3.70
C ALA A 68 -19.91 -16.39 3.41
N SER A 69 -20.76 -15.40 3.67
CA SER A 69 -22.20 -15.52 3.39
C SER A 69 -22.81 -14.21 2.91
N GLN A 70 -23.91 -14.29 2.20
CA GLN A 70 -24.64 -13.08 1.78
C GLN A 70 -25.08 -12.23 2.97
N MET A 71 -25.55 -12.86 4.04
CA MET A 71 -25.93 -12.16 5.27
C MET A 71 -24.74 -11.44 5.91
N GLY A 72 -23.56 -12.09 5.94
CA GLY A 72 -22.31 -11.48 6.41
C GLY A 72 -21.91 -10.27 5.59
N ARG A 73 -21.92 -10.39 4.24
CA ARG A 73 -21.60 -9.28 3.34
C ARG A 73 -22.53 -8.08 3.52
N LYS A 74 -23.85 -8.34 3.67
CA LYS A 74 -24.82 -7.26 3.92
C LYS A 74 -24.59 -6.59 5.27
N ALA A 75 -24.40 -7.35 6.34
CA ALA A 75 -24.15 -6.80 7.67
C ALA A 75 -22.87 -5.96 7.70
N PHE A 76 -21.80 -6.43 7.04
CA PHE A 76 -20.55 -5.71 6.89
C PHE A 76 -20.76 -4.38 6.15
N ALA A 77 -21.49 -4.40 5.03
CA ALA A 77 -21.81 -3.24 4.22
C ALA A 77 -22.66 -2.20 4.98
N GLU A 78 -23.68 -2.65 5.71
CA GLU A 78 -24.53 -1.78 6.55
C GLU A 78 -23.71 -1.13 7.66
N ASN A 79 -22.77 -1.85 8.26
CA ASN A 79 -21.88 -1.30 9.28
C ASN A 79 -20.89 -0.27 8.69
N ILE A 80 -20.39 -0.48 7.47
CA ILE A 80 -19.60 0.55 6.76
C ILE A 80 -20.45 1.81 6.56
N LYS A 81 -21.67 1.66 6.07
CA LYS A 81 -22.59 2.79 5.93
C LYS A 81 -22.79 3.54 7.25
N ALA A 82 -23.08 2.81 8.34
CA ALA A 82 -23.24 3.41 9.67
C ALA A 82 -21.98 4.16 10.14
N MET A 83 -20.80 3.63 9.83
CA MET A 83 -19.51 4.29 10.10
C MET A 83 -19.40 5.60 9.30
N LEU A 84 -19.67 5.58 8.01
CA LEU A 84 -19.62 6.78 7.16
C LEU A 84 -20.62 7.85 7.62
N ASP A 85 -21.86 7.45 7.91
CA ASP A 85 -22.91 8.35 8.39
C ASP A 85 -22.55 9.03 9.73
N SER A 86 -21.92 8.29 10.63
CA SER A 86 -21.57 8.81 11.96
C SER A 86 -20.27 9.62 12.00
N THR A 87 -19.31 9.34 11.12
CA THR A 87 -18.00 10.00 11.10
C THR A 87 -17.96 11.20 10.14
N GLY A 88 -18.89 11.26 9.19
CA GLY A 88 -18.89 12.24 8.12
C GLY A 88 -17.78 12.03 7.09
N ALA A 89 -17.20 10.81 7.02
CA ALA A 89 -16.21 10.48 6.00
C ALA A 89 -16.84 10.44 4.59
N ASP A 90 -16.03 10.76 3.59
CA ASP A 90 -16.45 10.82 2.19
C ASP A 90 -16.45 9.47 1.51
N GLY A 91 -15.80 8.48 2.13
CA GLY A 91 -15.71 7.15 1.57
C GLY A 91 -14.91 6.17 2.41
N VAL A 92 -14.69 4.99 1.84
CA VAL A 92 -13.98 3.88 2.44
C VAL A 92 -12.89 3.39 1.48
N ASP A 93 -11.75 3.01 2.03
CA ASP A 93 -10.69 2.27 1.34
C ASP A 93 -10.64 0.84 1.91
N LEU A 94 -10.64 -0.16 1.05
CA LEU A 94 -10.64 -1.56 1.44
C LEU A 94 -9.25 -2.14 1.23
N ASP A 95 -8.57 -2.44 2.32
CA ASP A 95 -7.23 -2.98 2.32
C ASP A 95 -7.24 -4.44 2.82
N TRP A 96 -7.80 -5.33 1.99
CA TRP A 96 -7.79 -6.77 2.25
C TRP A 96 -6.54 -7.40 1.65
N GLU A 97 -5.60 -7.79 2.49
CA GLU A 97 -4.30 -8.34 2.09
C GLU A 97 -4.19 -9.85 2.40
N TYR A 98 -4.64 -10.81 1.54
CA TYR A 98 -5.37 -10.56 0.30
C TYR A 98 -6.54 -11.53 0.19
N PRO A 99 -7.60 -11.24 -0.58
CA PRO A 99 -8.62 -12.24 -0.86
C PRO A 99 -7.98 -13.44 -1.60
N GLY A 100 -8.31 -14.65 -1.19
CA GLY A 100 -7.81 -15.87 -1.79
C GLY A 100 -6.42 -16.34 -1.32
N GLY A 101 -5.72 -15.56 -0.47
CA GLY A 101 -4.47 -16.01 0.15
C GLY A 101 -3.29 -15.06 0.00
N ASN A 102 -2.09 -15.56 0.26
CA ASN A 102 -0.83 -14.79 0.30
C ASN A 102 -0.77 -13.66 1.34
N GLY A 103 -1.73 -13.59 2.27
CA GLY A 103 -1.70 -12.67 3.40
C GLY A 103 -0.65 -13.05 4.45
N GLU A 104 -0.70 -12.38 5.60
CA GLU A 104 0.25 -12.61 6.70
C GLU A 104 0.27 -14.08 7.17
N ASP A 105 -0.88 -14.75 7.09
CA ASP A 105 -1.08 -16.13 7.53
C ASP A 105 -0.83 -17.20 6.44
N TYR A 106 -0.21 -16.85 5.31
CA TYR A 106 -0.08 -17.71 4.12
C TYR A 106 0.63 -19.05 4.34
N LYS A 107 1.47 -19.18 5.38
CA LYS A 107 2.09 -20.43 5.80
C LYS A 107 1.20 -21.28 6.72
N GLN A 108 0.18 -20.70 7.30
CA GLN A 108 -0.73 -21.32 8.26
C GLN A 108 -2.03 -21.75 7.60
N ILE A 109 -2.54 -20.93 6.69
CA ILE A 109 -3.75 -21.18 5.90
C ILE A 109 -3.35 -21.08 4.42
N THR A 110 -3.45 -22.19 3.72
CA THR A 110 -3.03 -22.26 2.32
C THR A 110 -3.97 -21.47 1.40
N ASN A 111 -3.46 -21.02 0.25
CA ASN A 111 -4.30 -20.35 -0.76
C ASN A 111 -5.46 -21.26 -1.24
N SER A 112 -5.28 -22.58 -1.24
CA SER A 112 -6.35 -23.52 -1.61
C SER A 112 -7.52 -23.49 -0.62
N GLU A 113 -7.26 -23.26 0.67
CA GLU A 113 -8.31 -23.11 1.69
C GLU A 113 -9.06 -21.78 1.59
N LYS A 114 -8.41 -20.76 1.03
CA LYS A 114 -8.96 -19.42 0.82
C LYS A 114 -9.47 -19.16 -0.60
N SER A 115 -9.29 -20.09 -1.53
CA SER A 115 -9.63 -19.91 -2.96
C SER A 115 -11.07 -19.46 -3.21
N TRP A 116 -11.99 -19.82 -2.35
CA TRP A 116 -13.39 -19.38 -2.40
C TRP A 116 -13.57 -17.86 -2.24
N GLU A 117 -12.64 -17.18 -1.59
CA GLU A 117 -12.67 -15.74 -1.34
C GLU A 117 -12.57 -14.96 -2.65
N VAL A 118 -11.85 -15.48 -3.64
CA VAL A 118 -11.66 -14.85 -4.96
C VAL A 118 -13.00 -14.56 -5.62
N GLY A 119 -13.87 -15.55 -5.73
CA GLY A 119 -15.18 -15.41 -6.38
C GLY A 119 -16.24 -14.67 -5.55
N VAL A 120 -15.97 -14.40 -4.28
CA VAL A 120 -16.89 -13.64 -3.42
C VAL A 120 -16.39 -12.20 -3.15
N TYR A 121 -15.15 -11.89 -3.48
CA TYR A 121 -14.59 -10.54 -3.34
C TYR A 121 -15.41 -9.49 -4.10
N PRO A 122 -15.70 -9.63 -5.41
CA PRO A 122 -16.56 -8.67 -6.11
C PRO A 122 -17.97 -8.60 -5.51
N LYS A 123 -18.52 -9.69 -4.99
CA LYS A 123 -19.84 -9.72 -4.33
C LYS A 123 -19.84 -8.91 -3.03
N LEU A 124 -18.73 -8.93 -2.28
CA LEU A 124 -18.58 -8.08 -1.10
C LEU A 124 -18.55 -6.60 -1.50
N LEU A 125 -17.81 -6.26 -2.55
CA LEU A 125 -17.77 -4.90 -3.10
C LEU A 125 -19.16 -4.43 -3.56
N ALA A 126 -19.93 -5.29 -4.23
CA ALA A 126 -21.29 -5.00 -4.67
C ALA A 126 -22.22 -4.65 -3.49
N GLU A 127 -22.19 -5.45 -2.42
CA GLU A 127 -23.03 -5.18 -1.22
C GLU A 127 -22.59 -3.88 -0.53
N ILE A 128 -21.28 -3.59 -0.45
CA ILE A 128 -20.78 -2.33 0.11
C ILE A 128 -21.26 -1.15 -0.74
N ARG A 129 -21.08 -1.21 -2.06
CA ARG A 129 -21.51 -0.15 -2.99
C ARG A 129 -23.02 0.09 -2.90
N ALA A 130 -23.81 -0.98 -2.83
CA ALA A 130 -25.27 -0.88 -2.68
C ALA A 130 -25.65 -0.18 -1.36
N ALA A 131 -24.93 -0.42 -0.27
CA ALA A 131 -25.22 0.16 1.02
C ALA A 131 -24.80 1.64 1.12
N ILE A 132 -23.59 1.98 0.63
CA ILE A 132 -23.04 3.36 0.76
C ILE A 132 -23.55 4.31 -0.33
N GLY A 133 -24.12 3.79 -1.42
CA GLY A 133 -24.63 4.59 -2.55
C GLY A 133 -23.54 5.05 -3.52
N PRO A 134 -23.94 5.72 -4.62
CA PRO A 134 -23.01 6.15 -5.67
C PRO A 134 -22.15 7.37 -5.30
N ASP A 135 -22.58 8.17 -4.33
CA ASP A 135 -21.93 9.42 -4.00
C ASP A 135 -20.74 9.26 -3.03
N LYS A 136 -20.62 8.10 -2.38
CA LYS A 136 -19.50 7.81 -1.49
C LYS A 136 -18.37 7.14 -2.26
N ILE A 137 -17.15 7.58 -2.00
CA ILE A 137 -15.95 7.00 -2.61
C ILE A 137 -15.71 5.60 -2.04
N MET A 138 -15.41 4.64 -2.91
CA MET A 138 -14.97 3.31 -2.54
C MET A 138 -13.71 2.95 -3.32
N SER A 139 -12.58 2.82 -2.64
CA SER A 139 -11.32 2.39 -3.21
C SER A 139 -10.83 1.09 -2.59
N ALA A 140 -9.82 0.50 -3.18
CA ALA A 140 -9.13 -0.64 -2.61
C ALA A 140 -7.62 -0.50 -2.76
N ALA A 141 -6.86 -0.85 -1.70
CA ALA A 141 -5.44 -1.11 -1.80
C ALA A 141 -5.23 -2.53 -2.34
N VAL A 142 -4.34 -2.65 -3.33
CA VAL A 142 -4.12 -3.92 -4.05
C VAL A 142 -2.62 -4.20 -4.21
N PRO A 143 -2.19 -5.50 -4.23
CA PRO A 143 -0.78 -5.86 -4.18
C PRO A 143 0.03 -5.38 -5.40
N GLY A 144 1.32 -5.10 -5.17
CA GLY A 144 2.25 -4.79 -6.26
C GLY A 144 3.06 -6.00 -6.76
N LYS A 145 3.17 -7.08 -6.00
CA LYS A 145 3.94 -8.25 -6.43
C LYS A 145 3.14 -9.18 -7.33
N PRO A 146 3.67 -9.62 -8.48
CA PRO A 146 2.96 -10.51 -9.40
C PRO A 146 2.43 -11.79 -8.75
N VAL A 147 3.17 -12.36 -7.81
CA VAL A 147 2.76 -13.59 -7.08
C VAL A 147 1.51 -13.36 -6.23
N ASP A 148 1.30 -12.15 -5.74
CA ASP A 148 0.13 -11.79 -4.94
C ASP A 148 -1.02 -11.34 -5.87
N ILE A 149 -0.73 -10.62 -6.95
CA ILE A 149 -1.72 -10.17 -7.94
C ILE A 149 -2.45 -11.36 -8.57
N GLN A 150 -1.73 -12.38 -9.00
CA GLN A 150 -2.30 -13.53 -9.71
C GLN A 150 -3.26 -14.39 -8.87
N VAL A 151 -3.28 -14.23 -7.55
CA VAL A 151 -4.17 -15.01 -6.67
C VAL A 151 -5.62 -14.59 -6.84
N ALA A 152 -5.90 -13.29 -6.79
CA ALA A 152 -7.28 -12.78 -6.79
C ALA A 152 -7.53 -11.61 -7.77
N PHE A 153 -6.48 -10.97 -8.26
CA PHE A 153 -6.60 -9.77 -9.10
C PHE A 153 -6.41 -10.10 -10.58
N THR A 154 -7.06 -11.18 -11.01
CA THR A 154 -7.11 -11.63 -12.41
C THR A 154 -8.12 -10.80 -13.21
N LYS A 155 -8.09 -10.95 -14.54
CA LYS A 155 -9.02 -10.24 -15.41
C LYS A 155 -10.49 -10.47 -15.05
N ASP A 156 -10.86 -11.72 -14.78
CA ASP A 156 -12.25 -12.06 -14.43
C ASP A 156 -12.72 -11.37 -13.16
N THR A 157 -11.88 -11.35 -12.13
CA THR A 157 -12.19 -10.72 -10.84
C THR A 157 -12.17 -9.18 -10.93
N LEU A 158 -11.17 -8.61 -11.61
CA LEU A 158 -11.00 -7.16 -11.67
C LEU A 158 -12.07 -6.48 -12.53
N VAL A 159 -12.47 -7.08 -13.65
CA VAL A 159 -13.55 -6.52 -14.48
C VAL A 159 -14.83 -6.34 -13.65
N GLU A 160 -15.21 -7.35 -12.87
CA GLU A 160 -16.38 -7.26 -11.98
C GLU A 160 -16.14 -6.28 -10.81
N ALA A 161 -14.97 -6.32 -10.16
CA ALA A 161 -14.64 -5.44 -9.05
C ALA A 161 -14.66 -3.95 -9.43
N MET A 162 -14.18 -3.62 -10.63
CA MET A 162 -14.13 -2.25 -11.14
C MET A 162 -15.49 -1.64 -11.48
N GLU A 163 -16.57 -2.43 -11.51
CA GLU A 163 -17.94 -1.91 -11.56
C GLU A 163 -18.33 -1.18 -10.28
N TYR A 164 -17.71 -1.55 -9.16
CA TYR A 164 -18.04 -1.03 -7.83
C TYR A 164 -17.01 -0.06 -7.27
N LEU A 165 -15.73 -0.19 -7.67
CA LEU A 165 -14.64 0.65 -7.20
C LEU A 165 -14.50 1.93 -8.03
N ASP A 166 -14.27 3.06 -7.35
CA ASP A 166 -13.94 4.32 -7.99
C ASP A 166 -12.50 4.32 -8.50
N TYR A 167 -11.56 3.76 -7.70
CA TYR A 167 -10.16 3.58 -8.09
C TYR A 167 -9.49 2.49 -7.24
N VAL A 168 -8.30 2.07 -7.69
CA VAL A 168 -7.42 1.16 -6.95
C VAL A 168 -6.08 1.82 -6.65
N ASN A 169 -5.59 1.60 -5.45
CA ASN A 169 -4.28 2.01 -4.95
C ASN A 169 -3.31 0.84 -5.08
N ILE A 170 -2.51 0.81 -6.15
CA ILE A 170 -1.58 -0.29 -6.41
C ILE A 170 -0.33 -0.07 -5.55
N MET A 171 -0.11 -0.96 -4.58
CA MET A 171 0.99 -0.90 -3.62
C MET A 171 2.33 -1.26 -4.29
N THR A 172 2.84 -0.34 -5.13
CA THR A 172 4.12 -0.46 -5.84
C THR A 172 5.30 -0.18 -4.90
N TYR A 173 5.22 -0.76 -3.72
CA TYR A 173 6.24 -0.82 -2.68
C TYR A 173 6.18 -2.19 -2.00
N ASP A 174 7.13 -2.49 -1.11
CA ASP A 174 7.34 -3.84 -0.59
C ASP A 174 7.51 -4.90 -1.68
N LEU A 175 7.94 -4.46 -2.88
CA LEU A 175 8.20 -5.33 -4.03
C LEU A 175 9.35 -6.31 -3.76
N MET A 176 10.22 -5.97 -2.81
CA MET A 176 11.08 -6.89 -2.07
C MET A 176 10.63 -6.91 -0.61
N ASN A 177 10.43 -8.09 -0.05
CA ASN A 177 10.03 -8.29 1.34
C ASN A 177 10.68 -9.56 1.94
N ARG A 178 10.34 -9.92 3.19
CA ARG A 178 10.95 -11.05 3.90
C ARG A 178 10.75 -12.43 3.26
N ARG A 179 9.83 -12.56 2.29
CA ARG A 179 9.59 -13.80 1.54
C ARG A 179 10.59 -14.01 0.39
N ASP A 180 11.38 -12.97 0.08
CA ASP A 180 12.36 -13.03 -1.02
C ASP A 180 13.72 -13.53 -0.50
N ASN A 181 14.43 -14.27 -1.34
CA ASN A 181 15.73 -14.86 -1.03
C ASN A 181 16.91 -14.19 -1.74
N VAL A 182 16.64 -13.15 -2.51
CA VAL A 182 17.63 -12.31 -3.19
C VAL A 182 17.26 -10.85 -3.09
N THR A 183 18.28 -10.00 -3.06
CA THR A 183 18.10 -8.54 -2.98
C THR A 183 17.53 -7.95 -4.26
N ALA A 184 16.56 -7.06 -4.10
CA ALA A 184 15.94 -6.29 -5.17
C ALA A 184 15.48 -4.93 -4.63
N HIS A 185 15.08 -4.01 -5.49
CA HIS A 185 14.44 -2.77 -5.06
C HIS A 185 13.05 -3.06 -4.48
N HIS A 186 12.76 -2.46 -3.31
CA HIS A 186 11.40 -2.57 -2.78
C HIS A 186 10.42 -1.57 -3.42
N THR A 187 10.93 -0.57 -4.14
CA THR A 187 10.14 0.48 -4.83
C THR A 187 10.66 0.76 -6.26
N GLY A 188 11.31 -0.21 -6.90
CA GLY A 188 11.92 -0.04 -8.22
C GLY A 188 10.92 0.29 -9.33
N ILE A 189 11.39 0.97 -10.37
CA ILE A 189 10.58 1.33 -11.56
C ILE A 189 10.14 0.08 -12.29
N ASP A 190 11.04 -0.88 -12.55
CA ASP A 190 10.77 -2.08 -13.36
C ASP A 190 9.67 -2.94 -12.73
N ASN A 191 9.77 -3.26 -11.45
CA ASN A 191 8.75 -4.04 -10.76
C ASN A 191 7.44 -3.26 -10.59
N SER A 192 7.51 -1.93 -10.43
CA SER A 192 6.31 -1.08 -10.42
C SER A 192 5.61 -1.08 -11.78
N LEU A 193 6.38 -1.06 -12.88
CA LEU A 193 5.86 -1.18 -14.25
C LEU A 193 5.15 -2.52 -14.47
N ILE A 194 5.77 -3.63 -14.04
CA ILE A 194 5.17 -4.96 -14.13
C ILE A 194 3.83 -4.98 -13.38
N ALA A 195 3.77 -4.42 -12.18
CA ALA A 195 2.54 -4.35 -11.41
C ALA A 195 1.46 -3.54 -12.14
N ILE A 196 1.75 -2.31 -12.52
CA ILE A 196 0.82 -1.40 -13.21
C ILE A 196 0.31 -2.04 -14.51
N ASP A 197 1.21 -2.51 -15.36
CA ASP A 197 0.84 -3.13 -16.64
C ASP A 197 -0.01 -4.38 -16.46
N THR A 198 0.22 -5.15 -15.38
CA THR A 198 -0.62 -6.30 -15.05
C THR A 198 -2.06 -5.87 -14.72
N TYR A 199 -2.27 -4.84 -13.91
CA TYR A 199 -3.61 -4.34 -13.60
C TYR A 199 -4.32 -3.78 -14.83
N LEU A 200 -3.62 -2.98 -15.63
CA LEU A 200 -4.19 -2.42 -16.86
C LEU A 200 -4.59 -3.53 -17.84
N ASN A 201 -3.74 -4.53 -18.02
CA ASN A 201 -4.02 -5.69 -18.90
C ASN A 201 -5.16 -6.57 -18.35
N ASN A 202 -5.36 -6.59 -17.03
CA ASN A 202 -6.45 -7.28 -16.37
C ASN A 202 -7.75 -6.47 -16.31
N GLY A 203 -7.81 -5.31 -16.95
CA GLY A 203 -9.05 -4.57 -17.17
C GLY A 203 -9.30 -3.40 -16.21
N VAL A 204 -8.31 -3.01 -15.38
CA VAL A 204 -8.42 -1.76 -14.62
C VAL A 204 -8.25 -0.58 -15.57
N PRO A 205 -9.21 0.36 -15.67
CA PRO A 205 -9.05 1.58 -16.43
C PRO A 205 -7.87 2.41 -15.88
N ALA A 206 -7.02 2.94 -16.77
CA ALA A 206 -5.82 3.66 -16.36
C ALA A 206 -6.12 4.85 -15.44
N GLU A 207 -7.20 5.57 -15.73
CA GLU A 207 -7.69 6.70 -14.93
C GLU A 207 -8.20 6.31 -13.54
N LYS A 208 -8.40 5.02 -13.28
CA LYS A 208 -8.78 4.46 -11.98
C LYS A 208 -7.61 3.77 -11.27
N ALA A 209 -6.41 3.78 -11.84
CA ALA A 209 -5.21 3.17 -11.28
C ALA A 209 -4.29 4.24 -10.68
N ASN A 210 -3.89 4.07 -9.41
CA ASN A 210 -2.96 4.94 -8.72
C ASN A 210 -1.64 4.22 -8.42
N LEU A 211 -0.51 4.88 -8.72
CA LEU A 211 0.82 4.40 -8.39
C LEU A 211 1.17 4.70 -6.92
N GLY A 212 1.62 3.69 -6.18
CA GLY A 212 2.02 3.81 -4.78
C GLY A 212 3.48 4.26 -4.58
N PHE A 213 3.70 5.07 -3.56
CA PHE A 213 5.02 5.51 -3.10
C PHE A 213 5.21 5.17 -1.62
N ALA A 214 6.44 4.76 -1.24
CA ALA A 214 6.80 4.49 0.14
C ALA A 214 7.55 5.67 0.76
N PHE A 215 7.06 6.18 1.89
CA PHE A 215 7.77 7.20 2.69
C PHE A 215 8.53 6.56 3.84
N TYR A 216 9.15 5.42 3.57
CA TYR A 216 9.94 4.65 4.52
C TYR A 216 11.11 3.93 3.83
N VAL A 217 12.04 3.46 4.64
CA VAL A 217 13.25 2.74 4.23
C VAL A 217 13.12 1.27 4.58
N LYS A 218 13.58 0.39 3.70
CA LYS A 218 13.68 -1.04 4.00
C LYS A 218 15.12 -1.51 4.06
N TRP A 219 15.34 -2.52 4.89
CA TRP A 219 16.62 -3.18 5.05
C TRP A 219 16.48 -4.70 5.11
N PHE A 220 17.53 -5.39 4.65
CA PHE A 220 17.55 -6.85 4.53
C PHE A 220 18.96 -7.36 4.81
N ARG A 221 19.12 -8.37 5.64
CA ARG A 221 20.39 -9.01 5.86
C ARG A 221 20.73 -9.98 4.72
N THR A 222 22.02 -10.00 4.33
CA THR A 222 22.54 -10.86 3.26
C THR A 222 23.47 -11.93 3.82
N THR A 223 23.61 -13.07 3.10
CA THR A 223 24.48 -14.19 3.53
C THR A 223 25.91 -14.04 3.09
N GLU A 224 26.16 -13.38 1.95
CA GLU A 224 27.45 -13.38 1.24
C GLU A 224 27.91 -11.95 0.96
N GLU A 225 29.16 -11.83 0.49
CA GLU A 225 29.65 -10.55 0.01
C GLU A 225 28.97 -10.20 -1.32
N CYS A 226 28.28 -9.10 -1.32
CA CYS A 226 27.59 -8.56 -2.48
C CYS A 226 28.43 -7.50 -3.21
N ALA A 227 29.74 -7.49 -3.00
CA ALA A 227 30.65 -6.43 -3.44
C ALA A 227 30.65 -6.18 -4.96
N GLN A 228 30.45 -7.25 -5.75
CA GLN A 228 30.44 -7.13 -7.22
C GLN A 228 29.03 -6.85 -7.77
N LYS A 229 28.00 -7.28 -7.08
CA LYS A 229 26.61 -7.13 -7.49
C LYS A 229 25.70 -7.16 -6.28
N ALA A 230 25.41 -6.00 -5.73
CA ALA A 230 24.56 -5.87 -4.55
C ALA A 230 23.09 -6.25 -4.82
N LEU A 231 22.61 -6.06 -6.05
CA LEU A 231 21.29 -6.54 -6.49
C LEU A 231 21.37 -7.97 -7.01
N GLY A 232 20.39 -8.80 -6.62
CA GLY A 232 20.40 -10.24 -6.89
C GLY A 232 21.30 -11.04 -5.96
N CYS A 233 21.79 -10.44 -4.88
CA CYS A 233 22.58 -11.09 -3.85
C CYS A 233 21.67 -11.86 -2.89
N LYS A 234 22.15 -13.03 -2.42
CA LYS A 234 21.39 -13.92 -1.54
C LYS A 234 21.17 -13.31 -0.16
N THR A 235 19.93 -13.32 0.32
CA THR A 235 19.58 -12.94 1.69
C THR A 235 19.77 -14.09 2.67
N VAL A 236 19.84 -13.78 3.97
CA VAL A 236 19.63 -14.79 5.01
C VAL A 236 18.16 -15.23 5.03
N GLU A 237 17.85 -16.31 5.75
CA GLU A 237 16.44 -16.62 6.05
C GLU A 237 15.84 -15.49 6.90
N MET A 238 14.81 -14.83 6.37
CA MET A 238 14.16 -13.68 7.01
C MET A 238 12.84 -14.06 7.68
N GLU A 239 12.30 -15.24 7.34
CA GLU A 239 11.12 -15.80 8.00
C GLU A 239 11.30 -17.29 8.25
N ASP A 240 10.63 -17.80 9.26
CA ASP A 240 10.58 -19.24 9.53
C ASP A 240 9.91 -19.97 8.35
N PRO A 241 10.58 -20.96 7.74
CA PRO A 241 10.08 -21.60 6.51
C PRO A 241 8.80 -22.40 6.70
N LYS A 242 8.45 -22.76 7.95
CA LYS A 242 7.24 -23.52 8.27
C LYS A 242 6.07 -22.64 8.69
N THR A 243 6.35 -21.63 9.47
CA THR A 243 5.30 -20.83 10.11
C THR A 243 5.14 -19.43 9.48
N GLY A 244 6.11 -18.96 8.69
CA GLY A 244 6.15 -17.59 8.17
C GLY A 244 6.46 -16.52 9.23
N ARG A 245 6.83 -16.95 10.47
CA ARG A 245 7.17 -16.01 11.54
C ARG A 245 8.40 -15.19 11.16
N ASP A 246 8.31 -13.88 11.35
CA ASP A 246 9.44 -12.97 11.15
C ASP A 246 10.61 -13.34 12.08
N LEU A 247 11.79 -13.48 11.49
CA LEU A 247 13.04 -13.79 12.21
C LEU A 247 13.84 -12.50 12.55
N GLY A 248 13.31 -11.32 12.26
CA GLY A 248 13.98 -10.04 12.53
C GLY A 248 15.23 -9.81 11.66
N GLN A 249 15.31 -10.43 10.49
CA GLN A 249 16.44 -10.31 9.57
C GLN A 249 16.17 -9.30 8.43
N SER A 250 15.00 -8.70 8.43
CA SER A 250 14.60 -7.61 7.56
C SER A 250 13.62 -6.70 8.29
N GLY A 251 13.43 -5.49 7.79
CA GLY A 251 12.47 -4.59 8.38
C GLY A 251 12.35 -3.27 7.62
N ALA A 252 11.59 -2.37 8.22
CA ALA A 252 11.39 -1.02 7.72
C ALA A 252 11.37 -0.02 8.88
N PHE A 253 11.66 1.23 8.60
CA PHE A 253 11.37 2.36 9.48
C PHE A 253 11.03 3.59 8.66
N SER A 254 10.14 4.42 9.19
CA SER A 254 9.74 5.67 8.55
C SER A 254 10.86 6.71 8.59
N TRP A 255 10.89 7.62 7.61
CA TRP A 255 11.82 8.75 7.63
C TRP A 255 11.62 9.67 8.84
N HIS A 256 10.42 9.64 9.44
CA HIS A 256 10.08 10.43 10.62
C HIS A 256 10.63 9.84 11.91
N ASP A 257 10.77 8.52 11.99
CA ASP A 257 11.16 7.83 13.20
C ASP A 257 12.66 7.91 13.49
N LYS A 258 13.00 7.60 14.73
CA LYS A 258 14.40 7.37 15.07
C LYS A 258 14.88 6.08 14.41
N ILE A 259 16.04 6.17 13.76
CA ILE A 259 16.71 4.99 13.21
C ILE A 259 16.97 4.01 14.35
N PRO A 260 16.60 2.72 14.23
CA PRO A 260 16.93 1.70 15.22
C PRO A 260 18.42 1.69 15.54
N THR A 261 18.76 1.61 16.83
CA THR A 261 20.15 1.80 17.30
C THR A 261 21.13 0.83 16.62
N GLU A 262 20.70 -0.41 16.43
CA GLU A 262 21.48 -1.49 15.80
C GLU A 262 21.70 -1.29 14.29
N LEU A 263 20.89 -0.46 13.65
CA LEU A 263 20.97 -0.16 12.21
C LEU A 263 21.62 1.19 11.92
N LYS A 264 21.76 2.04 12.95
CA LYS A 264 22.14 3.43 12.79
C LYS A 264 23.48 3.60 12.08
N LYS A 265 24.51 2.87 12.49
CA LYS A 265 25.87 2.93 11.90
C LYS A 265 25.83 2.59 10.39
N SER A 266 25.11 1.55 10.03
CA SER A 266 24.97 1.10 8.66
C SER A 266 24.16 2.09 7.82
N PHE A 267 23.05 2.60 8.35
CA PHE A 267 22.22 3.55 7.61
C PHE A 267 22.88 4.91 7.41
N GLU A 268 23.63 5.40 8.41
CA GLU A 268 24.43 6.63 8.28
C GLU A 268 25.53 6.53 7.21
N LYS A 269 26.04 5.31 6.93
CA LYS A 269 26.88 5.05 5.76
C LYS A 269 26.07 4.99 4.46
N ALA A 270 24.87 4.38 4.50
CA ALA A 270 24.06 4.14 3.32
C ALA A 270 23.59 5.44 2.65
N VAL A 271 23.12 6.42 3.43
CA VAL A 271 22.53 7.65 2.88
C VAL A 271 23.49 8.44 1.97
N PRO A 272 24.75 8.79 2.39
CA PRO A 272 25.66 9.54 1.54
C PRO A 272 26.28 8.71 0.40
N ASN A 273 26.23 7.38 0.47
CA ASN A 273 26.82 6.47 -0.51
C ASN A 273 25.75 5.71 -1.32
N ALA A 274 24.52 6.21 -1.32
CA ALA A 274 23.44 5.62 -2.08
C ALA A 274 23.78 5.49 -3.56
N MET A 275 23.54 4.32 -4.12
CA MET A 275 23.66 4.06 -5.55
C MET A 275 22.27 4.17 -6.20
N TYR A 276 22.25 4.56 -7.46
CA TYR A 276 21.07 4.58 -8.30
C TYR A 276 21.39 3.93 -9.64
N ASP A 277 20.62 2.92 -10.03
CA ASP A 277 20.87 2.09 -11.22
C ASP A 277 19.80 2.26 -12.31
N ASP A 278 19.15 3.43 -12.37
CA ASP A 278 18.02 3.76 -13.25
C ASP A 278 16.67 3.09 -12.85
N ASP A 279 16.70 2.10 -11.98
CA ASP A 279 15.50 1.45 -11.41
C ASP A 279 15.16 2.02 -10.01
N GLY A 280 16.12 2.07 -9.09
CA GLY A 280 15.88 2.54 -7.73
C GLY A 280 17.13 2.88 -6.94
N ASN A 281 16.93 3.41 -5.74
CA ASN A 281 18.03 3.68 -4.82
C ASN A 281 18.30 2.48 -3.93
N TYR A 282 19.58 2.18 -3.73
CA TYR A 282 20.04 1.13 -2.86
C TYR A 282 21.43 1.39 -2.31
N TYR A 283 21.80 0.65 -1.29
CA TYR A 283 23.16 0.57 -0.76
C TYR A 283 23.37 -0.81 -0.12
N TRP A 284 24.55 -1.37 -0.26
CA TRP A 284 24.96 -2.57 0.47
C TRP A 284 26.13 -2.26 1.40
N ASP A 285 25.92 -2.48 2.69
CA ASP A 285 26.96 -2.35 3.71
C ASP A 285 27.73 -3.68 3.84
N ALA A 286 28.95 -3.70 3.36
CA ALA A 286 29.83 -4.87 3.40
C ALA A 286 30.23 -5.30 4.82
N GLU A 287 30.32 -4.37 5.77
CA GLU A 287 30.70 -4.64 7.15
C GLU A 287 29.55 -5.32 7.91
N GLU A 288 28.35 -4.75 7.81
CA GLU A 288 27.15 -5.23 8.52
C GLU A 288 26.34 -6.24 7.72
N LYS A 289 26.67 -6.47 6.44
CA LYS A 289 25.96 -7.33 5.48
C LYS A 289 24.47 -6.98 5.40
N ILE A 290 24.17 -5.69 5.29
CA ILE A 290 22.82 -5.15 5.16
C ILE A 290 22.65 -4.53 3.79
N PHE A 291 21.62 -4.98 3.08
CA PHE A 291 21.12 -4.34 1.87
C PHE A 291 20.01 -3.36 2.23
N TRP A 292 20.12 -2.14 1.73
CA TRP A 292 19.21 -1.03 1.93
C TRP A 292 18.51 -0.69 0.62
N SER A 293 17.20 -0.40 0.69
CA SER A 293 16.43 0.06 -0.46
C SER A 293 15.41 1.11 -0.02
N TRP A 294 15.31 2.22 -0.76
CA TRP A 294 14.38 3.32 -0.48
C TRP A 294 14.19 4.22 -1.69
N ASP A 295 13.14 5.05 -1.65
CA ASP A 295 12.98 6.15 -2.58
C ASP A 295 13.59 7.46 -2.03
N THR A 296 14.25 8.19 -2.93
CA THR A 296 14.61 9.59 -2.71
C THR A 296 13.66 10.50 -3.48
N PRO A 297 13.57 11.81 -3.16
CA PRO A 297 12.84 12.76 -3.99
C PRO A 297 13.19 12.68 -5.48
N ALA A 298 14.46 12.43 -5.80
CA ALA A 298 14.93 12.32 -7.18
C ALA A 298 14.44 11.04 -7.88
N SER A 299 14.50 9.88 -7.22
CA SER A 299 14.00 8.62 -7.80
C SER A 299 12.46 8.63 -7.94
N MET A 300 11.75 9.19 -6.96
CA MET A 300 10.30 9.37 -7.05
C MET A 300 9.90 10.20 -8.28
N ALA A 301 10.63 11.31 -8.53
CA ALA A 301 10.36 12.16 -9.68
C ALA A 301 10.52 11.43 -11.02
N LYS A 302 11.44 10.46 -11.11
CA LYS A 302 11.67 9.66 -12.32
C LYS A 302 10.54 8.68 -12.64
N LYS A 303 9.77 8.24 -11.65
CA LYS A 303 8.61 7.35 -11.86
C LYS A 303 7.48 8.01 -12.65
N PHE A 304 7.36 9.33 -12.61
CA PHE A 304 6.33 10.04 -13.36
C PHE A 304 6.49 9.91 -14.89
N PRO A 305 7.63 10.29 -15.50
CA PRO A 305 7.83 10.10 -16.93
C PRO A 305 7.98 8.62 -17.33
N ALA A 306 8.41 7.75 -16.42
CA ALA A 306 8.58 6.32 -16.69
C ALA A 306 7.24 5.54 -16.62
N ILE A 307 6.37 5.88 -15.69
CA ILE A 307 5.16 5.09 -15.36
C ILE A 307 3.88 5.90 -15.52
N VAL A 308 3.73 6.98 -14.73
CA VAL A 308 2.46 7.69 -14.57
C VAL A 308 1.98 8.31 -15.88
N GLN A 309 2.86 9.08 -16.52
CA GLN A 309 2.52 9.83 -17.72
C GLN A 309 2.28 8.94 -18.96
N PRO A 310 3.15 7.96 -19.30
CA PRO A 310 2.96 7.12 -20.48
C PRO A 310 1.68 6.27 -20.40
N ARG A 311 1.29 5.87 -19.20
CA ARG A 311 0.10 5.04 -18.95
C ARG A 311 -1.15 5.85 -18.64
N LYS A 312 -1.04 7.17 -18.50
CA LYS A 312 -2.16 8.08 -18.18
C LYS A 312 -2.88 7.64 -16.91
N LEU A 313 -2.12 7.30 -15.88
CA LEU A 313 -2.70 6.89 -14.60
C LEU A 313 -3.53 8.00 -13.98
N GLY A 314 -4.59 7.62 -13.24
CA GLY A 314 -5.50 8.54 -12.57
C GLY A 314 -4.85 9.37 -11.46
N GLY A 315 -3.84 8.78 -10.80
CA GLY A 315 -3.16 9.46 -9.71
C GLY A 315 -1.98 8.73 -9.14
N VAL A 316 -1.57 9.23 -7.97
CA VAL A 316 -0.52 8.64 -7.14
C VAL A 316 -0.97 8.69 -5.68
N PHE A 317 -0.49 7.77 -4.87
CA PHE A 317 -0.70 7.79 -3.42
C PHE A 317 0.59 7.45 -2.69
N ALA A 318 0.63 7.68 -1.40
CA ALA A 318 1.78 7.37 -0.58
C ALA A 318 1.39 6.67 0.73
N TRP A 319 2.17 5.70 1.12
CA TRP A 319 2.25 5.12 2.45
C TRP A 319 3.54 5.62 3.10
N GLY A 320 3.47 6.53 4.05
CA GLY A 320 2.28 7.23 4.50
C GLY A 320 2.69 8.64 4.93
N LEU A 321 1.72 9.55 5.01
CA LEU A 321 2.01 10.95 5.32
C LEU A 321 2.74 11.13 6.66
N GLY A 322 2.40 10.33 7.66
CA GLY A 322 3.06 10.36 8.97
C GLY A 322 4.48 9.79 8.99
N GLU A 323 4.91 9.15 7.91
CA GLU A 323 6.21 8.52 7.76
C GLU A 323 7.24 9.36 7.00
N ASP A 324 6.80 10.49 6.41
CA ASP A 324 7.66 11.33 5.60
C ASP A 324 8.78 11.98 6.43
N ALA A 325 9.89 12.24 5.78
CA ALA A 325 11.04 12.95 6.34
C ALA A 325 10.67 14.37 6.82
N ASN A 326 11.50 14.91 7.69
CA ASN A 326 11.35 16.29 8.16
C ASN A 326 11.10 17.26 7.01
N ALA A 327 10.19 18.19 7.23
CA ALA A 327 9.74 19.17 6.24
C ALA A 327 8.99 18.56 5.03
N PHE A 328 8.51 17.32 5.11
CA PHE A 328 7.70 16.66 4.08
C PHE A 328 8.33 16.70 2.69
N ILE A 329 9.61 16.29 2.58
CA ILE A 329 10.36 16.40 1.33
C ILE A 329 9.84 15.48 0.23
N HIS A 330 9.36 14.27 0.58
CA HIS A 330 8.80 13.33 -0.38
C HIS A 330 7.44 13.83 -0.89
N LEU A 331 6.54 14.25 0.01
CA LEU A 331 5.25 14.83 -0.36
C LEU A 331 5.40 16.08 -1.23
N LYS A 332 6.32 16.98 -0.88
CA LYS A 332 6.65 18.16 -1.69
C LYS A 332 7.05 17.79 -3.10
N THR A 333 7.87 16.77 -3.22
CA THR A 333 8.32 16.28 -4.52
C THR A 333 7.17 15.70 -5.32
N LEU A 334 6.34 14.85 -4.70
CA LEU A 334 5.14 14.29 -5.36
C LEU A 334 4.26 15.42 -5.91
N ASN A 335 3.95 16.41 -5.09
CA ASN A 335 3.11 17.55 -5.50
C ASN A 335 3.75 18.35 -6.63
N ALA A 336 5.03 18.67 -6.53
CA ALA A 336 5.73 19.45 -7.56
C ALA A 336 5.78 18.72 -8.91
N VAL A 337 6.03 17.42 -8.89
CA VAL A 337 6.12 16.60 -10.09
C VAL A 337 4.73 16.34 -10.67
N PHE A 338 3.73 16.11 -9.82
CA PHE A 338 2.33 15.93 -10.23
C PHE A 338 1.83 17.15 -11.02
N ARG A 339 2.01 18.35 -10.49
CA ARG A 339 1.68 19.60 -11.20
C ARG A 339 2.38 19.70 -12.55
N LYS A 340 3.67 19.38 -12.61
CA LYS A 340 4.47 19.44 -13.84
C LYS A 340 3.95 18.53 -14.95
N TYR A 341 3.59 17.29 -14.60
CA TYR A 341 3.26 16.26 -15.59
C TYR A 341 1.77 16.17 -15.91
N LEU A 342 0.89 16.57 -15.03
CA LEU A 342 -0.56 16.58 -15.28
C LEU A 342 -1.09 17.96 -15.72
N LYS A 343 -0.20 18.95 -15.89
CA LYS A 343 -0.54 20.31 -16.40
C LYS A 343 -1.66 21.01 -15.60
N LEU A 344 -1.69 20.84 -14.28
CA LEU A 344 -2.57 21.54 -13.36
C LEU A 344 -2.01 22.92 -13.00
#